data_18139d936aa0ed5e28e4f419059f2e9b
#
_entry.id   18139d936aa0ed5e28e4f419059f2e9b
#
_cell.length_a   1.000
_cell.length_b   1.000
_cell.length_c   1.000
_cell.angle_alpha   90.00
_cell.angle_beta   90.00
_cell.angle_gamma   90.00
#
_symmetry.space_group_name_H-M   'P 1'
#
loop_
_entity.id
_entity.type
_entity.pdbx_description
1 polymer ?
#
loop_
_entity_poly.entity_id
_entity_poly.type
_entity_poly.pdbx_seq_one_letter_code
_entity_poly.pdbx_strand_id
1 'polypeptide(L)'
;MIPVQMEALSVKGVSEVLSVMDEVKEFHMNDNLELLGLLPVMVDERTKITKQLSKLLGEKHGDLILPCRIRRSVKFLEAQAHGQSIFEYAPYSSTGIDYEIAIKRMFNIKI
;
A
#
# COMPACT_ATOMS: atom_id res chain seq x y z
N MET A 1 -2.35 -5.46 -6.48
CA MET A 1 -2.09 -4.30 -5.59
C MET A 1 -0.62 -4.25 -5.21
N ILE A 2 -0.05 -3.07 -5.22
CA ILE A 2 1.35 -2.88 -4.85
C ILE A 2 1.41 -2.08 -3.55
N PRO A 3 1.89 -2.65 -2.43
CA PRO A 3 2.15 -1.88 -1.21
C PRO A 3 3.39 -1.01 -1.41
N VAL A 4 3.30 0.25 -1.02
CA VAL A 4 4.38 1.24 -1.21
C VAL A 4 4.74 1.87 0.12
N GLN A 5 5.94 1.60 0.63
CA GLN A 5 6.46 2.30 1.80
C GLN A 5 6.76 3.74 1.42
N MET A 6 6.41 4.67 2.30
CA MET A 6 6.60 6.10 2.05
C MET A 6 8.04 6.54 2.36
N GLU A 7 8.97 6.01 1.58
CA GLU A 7 10.40 6.33 1.59
C GLU A 7 10.87 6.70 0.18
N ALA A 8 12.00 7.39 0.08
CA ALA A 8 12.51 7.93 -1.19
C ALA A 8 12.66 6.87 -2.30
N LEU A 9 13.10 5.67 -1.95
CA LEU A 9 13.32 4.58 -2.90
C LEU A 9 12.01 3.96 -3.43
N SER A 10 10.91 4.12 -2.70
CA SER A 10 9.63 3.50 -3.06
C SER A 10 9.05 4.05 -4.36
N VAL A 11 9.24 5.34 -4.64
CA VAL A 11 8.74 5.96 -5.87
C VAL A 11 9.41 5.34 -7.10
N LYS A 12 10.72 5.15 -7.03
CA LYS A 12 11.47 4.48 -8.10
C LYS A 12 11.05 3.01 -8.23
N GLY A 13 10.89 2.32 -7.10
CA GLY A 13 10.45 0.93 -7.08
C GLY A 13 9.09 0.72 -7.74
N VAL A 14 8.16 1.65 -7.55
CA VAL A 14 6.85 1.60 -8.23
C VAL A 14 7.02 1.63 -9.74
N SER A 15 7.85 2.53 -10.26
CA SER A 15 8.11 2.62 -11.70
C SER A 15 8.71 1.33 -12.24
N GLU A 16 9.63 0.71 -11.50
CA GLU A 16 10.26 -0.56 -11.89
C GLU A 16 9.25 -1.70 -11.95
N VAL A 17 8.36 -1.81 -10.95
CA VAL A 17 7.32 -2.86 -10.92
C VAL A 17 6.33 -2.65 -12.07
N LEU A 18 5.92 -1.43 -12.36
CA LEU A 18 5.03 -1.13 -13.47
C LEU A 18 5.65 -1.52 -14.80
N SER A 19 6.96 -1.29 -14.98
CA SER A 19 7.70 -1.73 -16.17
C SER A 19 7.68 -3.25 -16.33
N VAL A 20 7.86 -4.00 -15.24
CA VAL A 20 7.78 -5.46 -15.27
C VAL A 20 6.37 -5.93 -15.66
N MET A 21 5.32 -5.29 -15.13
CA MET A 21 3.95 -5.61 -15.51
C MET A 21 3.71 -5.39 -17.01
N ASP A 22 4.23 -4.30 -17.56
CA ASP A 22 4.12 -4.02 -19.01
C ASP A 22 4.83 -5.09 -19.83
N GLU A 23 6.01 -5.55 -19.41
CA GLU A 23 6.73 -6.66 -20.05
C GLU A 23 5.93 -7.96 -20.03
N VAL A 24 5.32 -8.29 -18.89
CA VAL A 24 4.48 -9.48 -18.74
C VAL A 24 3.33 -9.46 -19.74
N LYS A 25 2.70 -8.32 -19.95
CA LYS A 25 1.62 -8.15 -20.93
C LYS A 25 2.14 -8.20 -22.36
N GLU A 26 3.26 -7.54 -22.64
CA GLU A 26 3.88 -7.48 -23.97
C GLU A 26 4.25 -8.86 -24.48
N PHE A 27 4.80 -9.72 -23.62
CA PHE A 27 5.21 -11.07 -23.97
C PHE A 27 4.09 -12.11 -23.78
N HIS A 28 2.87 -11.66 -23.53
CA HIS A 28 1.68 -12.53 -23.34
C HIS A 28 1.83 -13.60 -22.26
N MET A 29 2.66 -13.33 -21.24
CA MET A 29 2.81 -14.23 -20.11
C MET A 29 1.56 -14.29 -19.24
N ASN A 30 0.86 -13.15 -19.12
CA ASN A 30 -0.42 -13.07 -18.42
C ASN A 30 -1.21 -11.85 -18.93
N ASP A 31 -2.05 -12.06 -19.93
CA ASP A 31 -2.85 -11.00 -20.54
C ASP A 31 -3.94 -10.45 -19.60
N ASN A 32 -4.30 -11.21 -18.57
CA ASN A 32 -5.32 -10.83 -17.59
C ASN A 32 -4.76 -10.09 -16.38
N LEU A 33 -3.45 -9.82 -16.37
CA LEU A 33 -2.83 -9.11 -15.27
C LEU A 33 -3.28 -7.66 -15.27
N GLU A 34 -3.90 -7.22 -14.17
CA GLU A 34 -4.34 -5.85 -13.98
C GLU A 34 -3.82 -5.30 -12.66
N LEU A 35 -3.47 -4.02 -12.65
CA LEU A 35 -3.10 -3.32 -11.43
C LEU A 35 -4.36 -2.86 -10.70
N LEU A 36 -4.59 -3.37 -9.51
CA LEU A 36 -5.69 -2.94 -8.66
C LEU A 36 -5.45 -1.52 -8.10
N GLY A 37 -4.20 -1.21 -7.78
CA GLY A 37 -3.82 0.11 -7.29
C GLY A 37 -2.54 0.06 -6.45
N LEU A 38 -2.12 1.23 -6.00
CA LEU A 38 -0.99 1.42 -5.10
C LEU A 38 -1.53 1.68 -3.69
N LEU A 39 -1.03 0.94 -2.71
CA LEU A 39 -1.44 1.10 -1.32
C LEU A 39 -0.27 1.69 -0.51
N PRO A 40 -0.34 2.96 -0.09
CA PRO A 40 0.65 3.53 0.81
C PRO A 40 0.63 2.79 2.16
N VAL A 41 1.79 2.31 2.60
CA VAL A 41 1.94 1.58 3.86
C VAL A 41 3.01 2.22 4.74
N MET A 42 2.98 1.93 6.03
CA MET A 42 3.90 2.46 7.03
C MET A 42 3.97 3.99 7.00
N VAL A 43 2.80 4.63 6.81
CA VAL A 43 2.70 6.08 6.67
C VAL A 43 2.81 6.74 8.05
N ASP A 44 3.80 7.60 8.21
CA ASP A 44 3.91 8.51 9.35
C ASP A 44 3.52 9.92 8.90
N GLU A 45 2.27 10.27 9.13
CA GLU A 45 1.68 11.53 8.66
C GLU A 45 2.31 12.78 9.27
N ARG A 46 3.12 12.62 10.34
CA ARG A 46 3.77 13.73 11.02
C ARG A 46 5.06 14.21 10.35
N THR A 47 5.65 13.40 9.47
CA THR A 47 6.95 13.71 8.89
C THR A 47 6.83 14.52 7.60
N LYS A 48 7.77 15.43 7.38
CA LYS A 48 7.86 16.21 6.15
C LYS A 48 8.15 15.32 4.94
N ILE A 49 8.99 14.30 5.14
CA ILE A 49 9.36 13.37 4.05
C ILE A 49 8.13 12.61 3.54
N THR A 50 7.24 12.18 4.41
CA THR A 50 6.00 11.53 4.01
C THR A 50 5.15 12.46 3.15
N LYS A 51 5.01 13.73 3.53
CA LYS A 51 4.24 14.71 2.76
C LYS A 51 4.86 14.95 1.39
N GLN A 52 6.19 15.09 1.32
CA GLN A 52 6.91 15.29 0.07
C GLN A 52 6.78 14.09 -0.86
N LEU A 53 6.93 12.87 -0.33
CA LEU A 53 6.83 11.65 -1.11
C LEU A 53 5.39 11.38 -1.55
N SER A 54 4.40 11.69 -0.72
CA SER A 54 2.98 11.60 -1.09
C SER A 54 2.66 12.50 -2.27
N LYS A 55 3.17 13.73 -2.25
CA LYS A 55 3.01 14.68 -3.33
C LYS A 55 3.67 14.18 -4.62
N LEU A 56 4.91 13.72 -4.51
CA LEU A 56 5.67 13.21 -5.65
C LEU A 56 5.02 11.97 -6.27
N LEU A 57 4.57 11.04 -5.45
CA LEU A 57 3.86 9.84 -5.87
C LEU A 57 2.53 10.22 -6.54
N GLY A 58 1.81 11.19 -5.97
CA GLY A 58 0.57 11.71 -6.54
C GLY A 58 0.75 12.37 -7.89
N GLU A 59 1.85 13.10 -8.11
CA GLU A 59 2.16 13.72 -9.39
C GLU A 59 2.48 12.69 -10.48
N LYS A 60 3.18 11.61 -10.12
CA LYS A 60 3.60 10.58 -11.08
C LYS A 60 2.55 9.49 -11.29
N HIS A 61 1.85 9.06 -10.24
CA HIS A 61 0.99 7.89 -10.25
C HIS A 61 -0.36 8.13 -9.55
N GLY A 62 -0.83 9.38 -9.50
CA GLY A 62 -2.01 9.76 -8.74
C GLY A 62 -3.26 8.93 -9.04
N ASP A 63 -3.48 8.59 -10.29
CA ASP A 63 -4.64 7.80 -10.72
C ASP A 63 -4.61 6.36 -10.22
N LEU A 64 -3.43 5.88 -9.84
CA LEU A 64 -3.21 4.51 -9.39
C LEU A 64 -3.26 4.36 -7.86
N ILE A 65 -3.19 5.47 -7.12
CA ILE A 65 -3.17 5.43 -5.66
C ILE A 65 -4.56 5.11 -5.13
N LEU A 66 -4.66 4.06 -4.31
CA LEU A 66 -5.91 3.70 -3.65
C LEU A 66 -6.29 4.77 -2.62
N PRO A 67 -7.59 5.05 -2.43
CA PRO A 67 -8.05 6.09 -1.48
C PRO A 67 -8.03 5.61 -0.03
N CYS A 68 -7.00 4.90 0.35
CA CYS A 68 -6.76 4.41 1.71
C CYS A 68 -5.24 4.31 1.93
N ARG A 69 -4.83 4.24 3.18
CA ARG A 69 -3.42 4.07 3.54
C ARG A 69 -3.31 3.29 4.83
N ILE A 70 -2.15 2.67 5.03
CA ILE A 70 -1.84 1.95 6.26
C ILE A 70 -0.84 2.79 7.05
N ARG A 71 -1.26 3.28 8.20
CA ARG A 71 -0.41 4.11 9.07
C ARG A 71 0.63 3.23 9.77
N ARG A 72 1.78 3.83 10.04
CA ARG A 72 2.81 3.19 10.85
C ARG A 72 2.29 2.98 12.27
N SER A 73 2.50 1.79 12.85
CA SER A 73 2.01 1.46 14.18
C SER A 73 2.95 0.48 14.88
N VAL A 74 3.23 0.77 16.15
CA VAL A 74 3.97 -0.14 17.04
C VAL A 74 3.18 -1.43 17.27
N LYS A 75 1.86 -1.36 17.29
CA LYS A 75 0.99 -2.53 17.46
C LYS A 75 1.19 -3.58 16.38
N PHE A 76 1.47 -3.15 15.16
CA PHE A 76 1.78 -4.08 14.07
C PHE A 76 3.08 -4.84 14.32
N LEU A 77 4.11 -4.15 14.81
CA LEU A 77 5.38 -4.78 15.19
C LEU A 77 5.22 -5.74 16.36
N GLU A 78 4.42 -5.36 17.36
CA GLU A 78 4.09 -6.23 18.50
C GLU A 78 3.37 -7.50 18.04
N ALA A 79 2.41 -7.37 17.12
CA ALA A 79 1.69 -8.51 16.57
C ALA A 79 2.65 -9.49 15.89
N GLN A 80 3.59 -8.99 15.10
CA GLN A 80 4.62 -9.83 14.47
C GLN A 80 5.46 -10.57 15.51
N ALA A 81 5.84 -9.90 16.59
CA ALA A 81 6.62 -10.50 17.67
C ALA A 81 5.86 -11.64 18.37
N HIS A 82 4.53 -11.55 18.44
CA HIS A 82 3.68 -12.59 19.01
C HIS A 82 3.22 -13.65 18.00
N GLY A 83 3.65 -13.56 16.75
CA GLY A 83 3.23 -14.50 15.71
C GLY A 83 1.74 -14.43 15.40
N GLN A 84 1.13 -13.26 15.58
CA GLN A 84 -0.31 -13.04 15.35
C GLN A 84 -0.54 -12.02 14.24
N SER A 85 -1.69 -12.09 13.59
CA SER A 85 -2.12 -11.03 12.69
C SER A 85 -2.51 -9.79 13.49
N ILE A 86 -2.57 -8.63 12.84
CA ILE A 86 -3.05 -7.41 13.50
C ILE A 86 -4.51 -7.56 13.96
N PHE A 87 -5.30 -8.34 13.26
CA PHE A 87 -6.71 -8.57 13.59
C PHE A 87 -6.87 -9.44 14.84
N GLU A 88 -5.95 -10.38 15.08
CA GLU A 88 -5.93 -11.20 16.29
C GLU A 88 -5.38 -10.42 17.50
N TYR A 89 -4.31 -9.67 17.25
CA TYR A 89 -3.57 -8.99 18.32
C TYR A 89 -4.23 -7.69 18.77
N ALA A 90 -4.56 -6.82 17.83
CA ALA A 90 -5.09 -5.48 18.11
C ALA A 90 -6.05 -5.02 17.00
N PRO A 91 -7.25 -5.64 16.87
CA PRO A 91 -8.17 -5.35 15.77
C PRO A 91 -8.68 -3.91 15.75
N TYR A 92 -8.68 -3.23 16.88
CA TYR A 92 -9.16 -1.84 17.00
C TYR A 92 -8.02 -0.82 16.98
N SER A 93 -6.77 -1.24 16.74
CA SER A 93 -5.66 -0.32 16.55
C SER A 93 -5.81 0.43 15.23
N SER A 94 -5.08 1.55 15.07
CA SER A 94 -5.11 2.32 13.83
C SER A 94 -4.75 1.45 12.62
N THR A 95 -3.73 0.60 12.75
CA THR A 95 -3.30 -0.31 11.67
C THR A 95 -4.36 -1.37 11.39
N GLY A 96 -4.99 -1.95 12.40
CA GLY A 96 -6.07 -2.92 12.21
C GLY A 96 -7.24 -2.33 11.45
N ILE A 97 -7.65 -1.13 11.82
CA ILE A 97 -8.73 -0.39 11.14
C ILE A 97 -8.33 -0.06 9.70
N ASP A 98 -7.11 0.41 9.49
CA ASP A 98 -6.62 0.75 8.16
C ASP A 98 -6.61 -0.45 7.21
N TYR A 99 -6.16 -1.63 7.68
CA TYR A 99 -6.20 -2.86 6.88
C TYR A 99 -7.62 -3.32 6.60
N GLU A 100 -8.52 -3.19 7.55
CA GLU A 100 -9.93 -3.53 7.34
C GLU A 100 -10.54 -2.67 6.23
N ILE A 101 -10.29 -1.37 6.27
CA ILE A 101 -10.75 -0.43 5.23
C ILE A 101 -10.14 -0.81 3.87
N ALA A 102 -8.83 -1.07 3.83
CA ALA A 102 -8.14 -1.44 2.60
C ALA A 102 -8.71 -2.73 1.99
N ILE A 103 -8.95 -3.75 2.80
CA ILE A 103 -9.52 -5.02 2.36
C ILE A 103 -10.93 -4.82 1.80
N LYS A 104 -11.77 -4.06 2.49
CA LYS A 104 -13.13 -3.78 2.03
C LYS A 104 -13.14 -3.05 0.69
N ARG A 105 -12.26 -2.08 0.51
CA ARG A 105 -12.13 -1.37 -0.76
C ARG A 105 -11.59 -2.26 -1.87
N MET A 106 -10.62 -3.10 -1.54
CA MET A 106 -9.99 -4.02 -2.49
C MET A 106 -10.98 -5.01 -3.08
N PHE A 107 -11.87 -5.54 -2.26
CA PHE A 107 -12.90 -6.51 -2.67
C PHE A 107 -14.26 -5.87 -2.94
N ASN A 108 -14.31 -4.54 -2.98
CA ASN A 108 -15.54 -3.78 -3.25
C ASN A 108 -16.68 -4.12 -2.26
N ILE A 109 -16.33 -4.41 -1.02
CA ILE A 109 -17.28 -4.72 0.05
C ILE A 109 -17.77 -3.42 0.66
N LYS A 110 -19.07 -3.29 0.89
CA LYS A 110 -19.64 -2.13 1.57
C LYS A 110 -19.17 -2.06 3.02
N ILE A 111 -18.77 -0.88 3.44
CA ILE A 111 -18.30 -0.62 4.80
C ILE A 111 -19.50 -0.27 5.69
#